data_892bfdf8b73474dac9d7f10d536592fb
#
_entry.id   892bfdf8b73474dac9d7f10d536592fb
#
_cell.length_a   1.000
_cell.length_b   1.000
_cell.length_c   1.000
_cell.angle_alpha   90.00
_cell.angle_beta   90.00
_cell.angle_gamma   90.00
#
_symmetry.space_group_name_H-M   'P 1'
#
loop_
_entity.id
_entity.type
_entity.pdbx_description
1 polymer ?
#
loop_
_entity_poly.entity_id
_entity_poly.type
_entity_poly.pdbx_seq_one_letter_code
_entity_poly.pdbx_strand_id
1 'polypeptide(L)'
;MPLREKIARLRQSGLIRSITLLVGGTAFAQALMVLVLPVLTRLYSPQDFSVLAVYASLLGIISVAACLRLDIAIPMPEIDGDAANLLALALGFCLLVSVATALPILLAPAAIARLLHQPGLQPYLWLLPIGVLLAGTYSALQYWATRKKIFGTIAKTRMTQAIGGAGAQLGMGWLGLAPSGLLVGQAISSGAGVVGLGRRILTVDRAALDDVSPANMRRLFHEYDRFPKYSTFEALANTGGIQLPVILIAALALGPEAGFLMLGMRVIQVPMNLIGNAVSQVYLAHAPEEYRAGTLGKFTAGILGGLMKTGVGPLLFAALVAPQAFALIFGEKWQRAGVLVAWMTPWFVAQLMSSPVSMVMHVRNRQRGMMILTIAGLCLRVGAIGAAAALLPAHLSEMYAVSGAVFYLACFFIFSNLAGLRLQDYRLLLKSGFNFVALWVLLGLLVRYALGRFA
;
A
#
# COMPACT_ATOMS: atom_id res chain seq x y z
N MET A 1 -10.34 26.44 30.26
CA MET A 1 -8.96 25.99 30.18
C MET A 1 -8.38 26.42 28.87
N PRO A 2 -7.30 27.22 28.82
CA PRO A 2 -6.77 27.71 27.57
C PRO A 2 -6.16 26.55 26.75
N LEU A 3 -6.36 26.59 25.44
CA LEU A 3 -5.93 25.59 24.45
C LEU A 3 -4.43 25.21 24.62
N ARG A 4 -3.61 26.17 25.05
CA ARG A 4 -2.18 25.99 25.35
C ARG A 4 -1.90 24.97 26.48
N GLU A 5 -2.72 24.94 27.53
CA GLU A 5 -2.55 23.96 28.62
C GLU A 5 -2.98 22.56 28.20
N LYS A 6 -4.02 22.43 27.36
CA LYS A 6 -4.44 21.16 26.80
C LYS A 6 -3.36 20.59 25.85
N ILE A 7 -2.76 21.45 25.03
CA ILE A 7 -1.64 21.10 24.13
C ILE A 7 -0.38 20.76 24.93
N ALA A 8 -0.10 21.46 26.03
CA ALA A 8 1.05 21.19 26.89
C ALA A 8 0.90 19.83 27.62
N ARG A 9 -0.30 19.52 28.12
CA ARG A 9 -0.60 18.19 28.73
C ARG A 9 -0.58 17.06 27.70
N LEU A 10 -1.05 17.30 26.48
CA LEU A 10 -0.95 16.36 25.37
C LEU A 10 0.51 16.18 24.91
N ARG A 11 1.34 17.21 24.97
CA ARG A 11 2.80 17.11 24.66
C ARG A 11 3.56 16.33 25.72
N GLN A 12 3.11 16.31 26.96
CA GLN A 12 3.66 15.48 28.04
C GLN A 12 3.15 14.03 28.00
N SER A 13 2.08 13.71 27.27
CA SER A 13 1.63 12.33 27.10
C SER A 13 2.60 11.59 26.17
N GLY A 14 3.24 10.56 26.68
CA GLY A 14 4.14 9.66 25.92
C GLY A 14 3.50 9.10 24.65
N LEU A 15 2.16 9.18 24.53
CA LEU A 15 1.37 8.77 23.38
C LEU A 15 1.67 9.63 22.13
N ILE A 16 1.69 10.96 22.27
CA ILE A 16 1.96 11.87 21.11
C ILE A 16 3.39 11.68 20.64
N ARG A 17 4.34 11.59 21.55
CA ARG A 17 5.74 11.30 21.22
C ARG A 17 5.85 9.98 20.45
N SER A 18 5.13 8.95 20.89
CA SER A 18 5.11 7.63 20.27
C SER A 18 4.48 7.65 18.87
N ILE A 19 3.37 8.35 18.68
CA ILE A 19 2.71 8.53 17.37
C ILE A 19 3.62 9.32 16.43
N THR A 20 4.22 10.42 16.89
CA THR A 20 5.14 11.24 16.08
C THR A 20 6.35 10.43 15.63
N LEU A 21 6.92 9.59 16.50
CA LEU A 21 8.03 8.70 16.15
C LEU A 21 7.62 7.67 15.10
N LEU A 22 6.44 7.06 15.23
CA LEU A 22 5.94 6.08 14.27
C LEU A 22 5.67 6.70 12.90
N VAL A 23 4.99 7.84 12.88
CA VAL A 23 4.70 8.57 11.64
C VAL A 23 5.98 9.06 10.98
N GLY A 24 6.89 9.65 11.77
CA GLY A 24 8.19 10.13 11.28
C GLY A 24 9.06 9.02 10.71
N GLY A 25 9.14 7.87 11.40
CA GLY A 25 9.89 6.70 10.91
C GLY A 25 9.30 6.12 9.63
N THR A 26 7.97 6.11 9.51
CA THR A 26 7.30 5.65 8.27
C THR A 26 7.50 6.63 7.12
N ALA A 27 7.38 7.93 7.37
CA ALA A 27 7.61 8.97 6.37
C ALA A 27 9.06 8.97 5.88
N PHE A 28 10.03 8.83 6.80
CA PHE A 28 11.44 8.67 6.45
C PHE A 28 11.67 7.44 5.54
N ALA A 29 11.12 6.28 5.91
CA ALA A 29 11.27 5.06 5.12
C ALA A 29 10.71 5.22 3.71
N GLN A 30 9.53 5.83 3.56
CA GLN A 30 8.92 6.09 2.26
C GLN A 30 9.72 7.13 1.44
N ALA A 31 10.16 8.21 2.08
CA ALA A 31 10.97 9.23 1.42
C ALA A 31 12.31 8.67 0.92
N LEU A 32 12.99 7.87 1.74
CA LEU A 32 14.24 7.21 1.36
C LEU A 32 14.05 6.33 0.13
N MET A 33 12.98 5.51 0.11
CA MET A 33 12.70 4.62 -1.02
C MET A 33 12.45 5.39 -2.32
N VAL A 34 11.83 6.57 -2.26
CA VAL A 34 11.63 7.42 -3.46
C VAL A 34 12.91 8.11 -3.87
N LEU A 35 13.69 8.64 -2.91
CA LEU A 35 14.95 9.32 -3.20
C LEU A 35 16.01 8.40 -3.83
N VAL A 36 15.93 7.11 -3.56
CA VAL A 36 16.84 6.11 -4.14
C VAL A 36 16.43 5.72 -5.57
N LEU A 37 15.15 5.90 -5.97
CA LEU A 37 14.66 5.49 -7.29
C LEU A 37 15.47 6.05 -8.47
N PRO A 38 15.89 7.33 -8.53
CA PRO A 38 16.71 7.85 -9.64
C PRO A 38 18.01 7.08 -9.83
N VAL A 39 18.63 6.63 -8.74
CA VAL A 39 19.86 5.81 -8.83
C VAL A 39 19.53 4.40 -9.28
N LEU A 40 18.49 3.79 -8.71
CA LEU A 40 18.05 2.44 -9.10
C LEU A 40 17.68 2.37 -10.58
N THR A 41 17.01 3.38 -11.13
CA THR A 41 16.63 3.40 -12.56
C THR A 41 17.83 3.58 -13.51
N ARG A 42 18.98 4.01 -13.01
CA ARG A 42 20.24 4.02 -13.76
C ARG A 42 20.93 2.65 -13.72
N LEU A 43 20.81 1.92 -12.60
CA LEU A 43 21.43 0.62 -12.39
C LEU A 43 20.62 -0.55 -12.99
N TYR A 44 19.30 -0.41 -13.04
CA TYR A 44 18.37 -1.47 -13.46
C TYR A 44 17.54 -1.05 -14.67
N SER A 45 17.20 -2.02 -15.49
CA SER A 45 16.35 -1.83 -16.66
C SER A 45 14.85 -1.84 -16.31
N PRO A 46 13.96 -1.32 -17.18
CA PRO A 46 12.52 -1.50 -17.02
C PRO A 46 12.10 -2.98 -16.94
N GLN A 47 12.83 -3.88 -17.61
CA GLN A 47 12.57 -5.31 -17.55
C GLN A 47 12.85 -5.89 -16.15
N ASP A 48 13.94 -5.46 -15.48
CA ASP A 48 14.25 -5.85 -14.10
C ASP A 48 13.16 -5.39 -13.13
N PHE A 49 12.64 -4.19 -13.35
CA PHE A 49 11.50 -3.67 -12.58
C PHE A 49 10.19 -4.44 -12.88
N SER A 50 10.01 -4.98 -14.09
CA SER A 50 8.87 -5.85 -14.40
C SER A 50 8.96 -7.17 -13.61
N VAL A 51 10.14 -7.78 -13.55
CA VAL A 51 10.39 -8.97 -12.70
C VAL A 51 10.12 -8.66 -11.23
N LEU A 52 10.62 -7.51 -10.73
CA LEU A 52 10.33 -7.06 -9.37
C LEU A 52 8.83 -6.82 -9.14
N ALA A 53 8.12 -6.26 -10.12
CA ALA A 53 6.67 -5.99 -10.02
C ALA A 53 5.88 -7.28 -9.82
N VAL A 54 6.17 -8.33 -10.60
CA VAL A 54 5.53 -9.64 -10.44
C VAL A 54 5.89 -10.28 -9.10
N TYR A 55 7.17 -10.28 -8.74
CA TYR A 55 7.63 -10.81 -7.45
C TYR A 55 6.93 -10.10 -6.28
N ALA A 56 6.93 -8.77 -6.26
CA ALA A 56 6.32 -7.98 -5.20
C ALA A 56 4.79 -8.18 -5.13
N SER A 57 4.14 -8.36 -6.29
CA SER A 57 2.71 -8.64 -6.36
C SER A 57 2.36 -10.01 -5.80
N LEU A 58 3.10 -11.05 -6.16
CA LEU A 58 2.94 -12.40 -5.60
C LEU A 58 3.22 -12.39 -4.09
N LEU A 59 4.33 -11.76 -3.68
CA LEU A 59 4.67 -11.60 -2.28
C LEU A 59 3.55 -10.91 -1.51
N GLY A 60 2.99 -9.82 -2.05
CA GLY A 60 1.90 -9.07 -1.44
C GLY A 60 0.63 -9.90 -1.25
N ILE A 61 0.21 -10.65 -2.29
CA ILE A 61 -0.99 -11.50 -2.22
C ILE A 61 -0.81 -12.62 -1.19
N ILE A 62 0.32 -13.32 -1.23
CA ILE A 62 0.54 -14.48 -0.34
C ILE A 62 0.77 -14.01 1.10
N SER A 63 1.54 -12.94 1.31
CA SER A 63 1.87 -12.44 2.64
C SER A 63 0.65 -11.94 3.42
N VAL A 64 -0.37 -11.39 2.75
CA VAL A 64 -1.58 -10.92 3.43
C VAL A 64 -2.36 -12.06 4.09
N ALA A 65 -2.23 -13.29 3.56
CA ALA A 65 -2.84 -14.50 4.12
C ALA A 65 -1.87 -15.35 4.94
N ALA A 66 -0.59 -15.00 4.99
CA ALA A 66 0.44 -15.83 5.61
C ALA A 66 0.15 -16.22 7.06
N CYS A 67 -0.38 -15.28 7.86
CA CYS A 67 -0.77 -15.52 9.24
C CYS A 67 -2.27 -15.82 9.42
N LEU A 68 -3.04 -16.06 8.35
CA LEU A 68 -4.51 -16.17 8.35
C LEU A 68 -5.19 -15.02 9.10
N ARG A 69 -4.58 -13.83 9.09
CA ARG A 69 -5.04 -12.61 9.79
C ARG A 69 -5.14 -12.74 11.31
N LEU A 70 -4.61 -13.82 11.88
CA LEU A 70 -4.50 -13.98 13.35
C LEU A 70 -3.51 -12.98 13.96
N ASP A 71 -2.58 -12.47 13.18
CA ASP A 71 -1.68 -11.38 13.57
C ASP A 71 -2.43 -10.14 14.06
N ILE A 72 -3.53 -9.77 13.43
CA ILE A 72 -4.38 -8.62 13.84
C ILE A 72 -5.08 -8.89 15.17
N ALA A 73 -5.35 -10.15 15.51
CA ALA A 73 -5.99 -10.53 16.75
C ALA A 73 -5.03 -10.45 17.98
N ILE A 74 -3.71 -10.49 17.78
CA ILE A 74 -2.70 -10.48 18.87
C ILE A 74 -2.93 -9.35 19.89
N PRO A 75 -3.30 -8.11 19.53
CA PRO A 75 -3.55 -7.06 20.52
C PRO A 75 -4.87 -7.18 21.29
N MET A 76 -5.77 -8.10 20.92
CA MET A 76 -7.15 -8.14 21.45
C MET A 76 -7.30 -8.80 22.83
N PRO A 77 -6.64 -9.96 23.14
CA PRO A 77 -6.79 -10.60 24.44
C PRO A 77 -6.34 -9.68 25.58
N GLU A 78 -6.96 -9.80 26.75
CA GLU A 78 -6.54 -9.06 27.94
C GLU A 78 -5.22 -9.61 28.51
N ILE A 79 -5.06 -10.95 28.50
CA ILE A 79 -3.94 -11.68 29.08
C ILE A 79 -2.80 -11.82 28.06
N ASP A 80 -1.57 -11.59 28.48
CA ASP A 80 -0.38 -11.69 27.62
C ASP A 80 -0.10 -13.13 27.17
N GLY A 81 -0.40 -14.13 28.00
CA GLY A 81 -0.28 -15.55 27.64
C GLY A 81 -1.19 -15.94 26.48
N ASP A 82 -2.44 -15.44 26.43
CA ASP A 82 -3.35 -15.67 25.30
C ASP A 82 -2.84 -14.98 24.02
N ALA A 83 -2.34 -13.77 24.14
CA ALA A 83 -1.73 -13.07 23.02
C ALA A 83 -0.47 -13.79 22.49
N ALA A 84 0.33 -14.40 23.38
CA ALA A 84 1.49 -15.22 23.00
C ALA A 84 1.08 -16.50 22.27
N ASN A 85 -0.01 -17.14 22.65
CA ASN A 85 -0.59 -18.28 21.95
C ASN A 85 -1.08 -17.87 20.54
N LEU A 86 -1.73 -16.70 20.38
CA LEU A 86 -2.08 -16.15 19.07
C LEU A 86 -0.86 -15.83 18.22
N LEU A 87 0.21 -15.29 18.83
CA LEU A 87 1.48 -15.06 18.14
C LEU A 87 2.08 -16.38 17.63
N ALA A 88 2.10 -17.42 18.49
CA ALA A 88 2.60 -18.75 18.10
C ALA A 88 1.76 -19.37 16.96
N LEU A 89 0.43 -19.24 17.00
CA LEU A 89 -0.46 -19.65 15.93
C LEU A 89 -0.18 -18.89 14.62
N ALA A 90 -0.06 -17.57 14.69
CA ALA A 90 0.22 -16.73 13.53
C ALA A 90 1.56 -17.11 12.86
N LEU A 91 2.61 -17.35 13.68
CA LEU A 91 3.92 -17.81 13.20
C LEU A 91 3.86 -19.24 12.63
N GLY A 92 3.10 -20.14 13.25
CA GLY A 92 2.89 -21.50 12.77
C GLY A 92 2.21 -21.51 11.40
N PHE A 93 1.13 -20.74 11.20
CA PHE A 93 0.48 -20.59 9.91
C PHE A 93 1.37 -19.90 8.88
N CYS A 94 2.15 -18.90 9.30
CA CYS A 94 3.12 -18.24 8.44
C CYS A 94 4.14 -19.24 7.88
N LEU A 95 4.67 -20.12 8.71
CA LEU A 95 5.58 -21.19 8.30
C LEU A 95 4.88 -22.17 7.35
N LEU A 96 3.66 -22.61 7.68
CA LEU A 96 2.87 -23.52 6.85
C LEU A 96 2.62 -22.93 5.46
N VAL A 97 2.17 -21.67 5.36
CA VAL A 97 1.93 -20.98 4.09
C VAL A 97 3.22 -20.79 3.30
N SER A 98 4.32 -20.49 3.99
CA SER A 98 5.64 -20.37 3.36
C SER A 98 6.10 -21.71 2.76
N VAL A 99 5.94 -22.81 3.50
CA VAL A 99 6.25 -24.19 3.00
C VAL A 99 5.31 -24.56 1.85
N ALA A 100 4.02 -24.27 1.99
CA ALA A 100 3.04 -24.50 0.92
C ALA A 100 3.36 -23.69 -0.35
N THR A 101 3.96 -22.51 -0.21
CA THR A 101 4.43 -21.69 -1.33
C THR A 101 5.73 -22.29 -1.93
N ALA A 102 6.61 -22.82 -1.09
CA ALA A 102 7.88 -23.42 -1.55
C ALA A 102 7.66 -24.71 -2.35
N LEU A 103 6.68 -25.53 -1.98
CA LEU A 103 6.47 -26.85 -2.59
C LEU A 103 6.24 -26.79 -4.12
N PRO A 104 5.29 -26.02 -4.67
CA PRO A 104 5.13 -25.93 -6.13
C PRO A 104 6.31 -25.27 -6.82
N ILE A 105 7.03 -24.35 -6.14
CA ILE A 105 8.22 -23.70 -6.69
C ILE A 105 9.37 -24.71 -6.84
N LEU A 106 9.56 -25.62 -5.89
CA LEU A 106 10.57 -26.66 -5.95
C LEU A 106 10.24 -27.72 -6.99
N LEU A 107 8.95 -28.08 -7.13
CA LEU A 107 8.51 -29.13 -8.04
C LEU A 107 8.46 -28.70 -9.51
N ALA A 108 8.06 -27.46 -9.78
CA ALA A 108 7.80 -27.01 -11.15
C ALA A 108 8.12 -25.50 -11.38
N PRO A 109 9.36 -25.03 -11.13
CA PRO A 109 9.70 -23.61 -11.24
C PRO A 109 9.52 -23.08 -12.67
N ALA A 110 9.87 -23.88 -13.68
CA ALA A 110 9.69 -23.49 -15.07
C ALA A 110 8.23 -23.38 -15.51
N ALA A 111 7.33 -24.20 -14.95
CA ALA A 111 5.90 -24.10 -15.25
C ALA A 111 5.31 -22.82 -14.66
N ILE A 112 5.70 -22.46 -13.44
CA ILE A 112 5.27 -21.21 -12.80
C ILE A 112 5.77 -19.99 -13.59
N ALA A 113 7.05 -19.96 -13.96
CA ALA A 113 7.63 -18.87 -14.75
C ALA A 113 6.96 -18.73 -16.12
N ARG A 114 6.62 -19.84 -16.77
CA ARG A 114 5.85 -19.84 -18.04
C ARG A 114 4.42 -19.31 -17.85
N LEU A 115 3.73 -19.75 -16.80
CA LEU A 115 2.38 -19.28 -16.48
C LEU A 115 2.34 -17.77 -16.23
N LEU A 116 3.38 -17.24 -15.58
CA LEU A 116 3.52 -15.82 -15.31
C LEU A 116 4.09 -15.03 -16.50
N HIS A 117 4.48 -15.70 -17.60
CA HIS A 117 5.18 -15.12 -18.76
C HIS A 117 6.41 -14.28 -18.35
N GLN A 118 7.10 -14.68 -17.25
CA GLN A 118 8.27 -14.01 -16.68
C GLN A 118 9.45 -14.99 -16.51
N PRO A 119 10.13 -15.35 -17.61
CA PRO A 119 11.26 -16.28 -17.52
C PRO A 119 12.41 -15.74 -16.65
N GLY A 120 12.60 -14.43 -16.61
CA GLY A 120 13.58 -13.77 -15.74
C GLY A 120 13.34 -13.94 -14.24
N LEU A 121 12.12 -14.32 -13.83
CA LEU A 121 11.80 -14.60 -12.43
C LEU A 121 12.17 -16.05 -12.02
N GLN A 122 12.28 -16.98 -12.97
CA GLN A 122 12.47 -18.40 -12.68
C GLN A 122 13.65 -18.69 -11.73
N PRO A 123 14.87 -18.14 -11.92
CA PRO A 123 16.00 -18.40 -11.04
C PRO A 123 15.81 -17.87 -9.60
N TYR A 124 14.86 -16.99 -9.40
CA TYR A 124 14.64 -16.25 -8.14
C TYR A 124 13.34 -16.61 -7.42
N LEU A 125 12.55 -17.55 -7.96
CA LEU A 125 11.27 -17.96 -7.35
C LEU A 125 11.45 -18.45 -5.91
N TRP A 126 12.61 -19.07 -5.59
CA TRP A 126 12.94 -19.53 -4.24
C TRP A 126 12.98 -18.39 -3.18
N LEU A 127 13.17 -17.14 -3.59
CA LEU A 127 13.08 -15.97 -2.70
C LEU A 127 11.65 -15.70 -2.22
N LEU A 128 10.63 -16.19 -2.96
CA LEU A 128 9.23 -15.91 -2.64
C LEU A 128 8.80 -16.53 -1.30
N PRO A 129 8.99 -17.84 -1.03
CA PRO A 129 8.65 -18.42 0.26
C PRO A 129 9.44 -17.79 1.42
N ILE A 130 10.71 -17.43 1.21
CA ILE A 130 11.51 -16.71 2.22
C ILE A 130 10.91 -15.32 2.46
N GLY A 131 10.54 -14.59 1.41
CA GLY A 131 9.89 -13.29 1.51
C GLY A 131 8.55 -13.36 2.26
N VAL A 132 7.74 -14.39 1.99
CA VAL A 132 6.46 -14.65 2.69
C VAL A 132 6.71 -14.92 4.17
N LEU A 133 7.66 -15.78 4.52
CA LEU A 133 8.03 -16.08 5.90
C LEU A 133 8.49 -14.81 6.63
N LEU A 134 9.35 -14.03 6.03
CA LEU A 134 9.86 -12.79 6.61
C LEU A 134 8.75 -11.74 6.78
N ALA A 135 7.91 -11.53 5.76
CA ALA A 135 6.84 -10.54 5.81
C ALA A 135 5.76 -10.92 6.83
N GLY A 136 5.31 -12.18 6.85
CA GLY A 136 4.32 -12.67 7.82
C GLY A 136 4.85 -12.65 9.25
N THR A 137 6.09 -13.12 9.47
CA THR A 137 6.74 -13.04 10.79
C THR A 137 6.87 -11.60 11.26
N TYR A 138 7.30 -10.68 10.39
CA TYR A 138 7.37 -9.26 10.73
C TYR A 138 6.01 -8.70 11.11
N SER A 139 4.95 -9.03 10.37
CA SER A 139 3.57 -8.60 10.67
C SER A 139 3.15 -9.05 12.08
N ALA A 140 3.30 -10.33 12.40
CA ALA A 140 2.95 -10.88 13.71
C ALA A 140 3.72 -10.20 14.85
N LEU A 141 5.04 -10.05 14.71
CA LEU A 141 5.89 -9.36 15.69
C LEU A 141 5.56 -7.87 15.83
N GLN A 142 5.17 -7.21 14.73
CA GLN A 142 4.75 -5.80 14.74
C GLN A 142 3.43 -5.64 15.51
N TYR A 143 2.45 -6.55 15.38
CA TYR A 143 1.21 -6.50 16.15
C TYR A 143 1.47 -6.81 17.65
N TRP A 144 2.41 -7.70 17.98
CA TRP A 144 2.88 -7.86 19.35
C TRP A 144 3.47 -6.55 19.90
N ALA A 145 4.36 -5.91 19.15
CA ALA A 145 4.96 -4.64 19.52
C ALA A 145 3.90 -3.52 19.67
N THR A 146 2.84 -3.57 18.88
CA THR A 146 1.69 -2.66 18.98
C THR A 146 0.92 -2.90 20.28
N ARG A 147 0.65 -4.17 20.65
CA ARG A 147 0.07 -4.54 21.95
C ARG A 147 0.88 -3.97 23.10
N LYS A 148 2.20 -4.13 23.06
CA LYS A 148 3.12 -3.61 24.08
C LYS A 148 3.36 -2.10 23.99
N LYS A 149 2.73 -1.40 23.03
CA LYS A 149 2.83 0.06 22.79
C LYS A 149 4.28 0.54 22.56
N ILE A 150 5.16 -0.30 22.04
CA ILE A 150 6.57 0.02 21.77
C ILE A 150 6.77 0.61 20.37
N PHE A 151 6.03 1.69 20.06
CA PHE A 151 5.99 2.32 18.76
C PHE A 151 7.35 2.84 18.26
N GLY A 152 8.23 3.24 19.18
CA GLY A 152 9.59 3.65 18.83
C GLY A 152 10.42 2.52 18.20
N THR A 153 10.27 1.28 18.70
CA THR A 153 10.91 0.11 18.10
C THR A 153 10.34 -0.20 16.71
N ILE A 154 9.02 -0.09 16.54
CA ILE A 154 8.39 -0.25 15.21
C ILE A 154 8.93 0.79 14.22
N ALA A 155 9.03 2.07 14.63
CA ALA A 155 9.61 3.12 13.79
C ALA A 155 11.05 2.80 13.39
N LYS A 156 11.88 2.38 14.35
CA LYS A 156 13.27 1.99 14.09
C LYS A 156 13.36 0.80 13.12
N THR A 157 12.52 -0.22 13.27
CA THR A 157 12.53 -1.37 12.34
C THR A 157 12.11 -0.97 10.94
N ARG A 158 11.13 -0.08 10.75
CA ARG A 158 10.77 0.46 9.43
C ARG A 158 11.91 1.22 8.76
N MET A 159 12.65 1.99 9.54
CA MET A 159 13.84 2.69 9.03
C MET A 159 14.94 1.70 8.63
N THR A 160 15.23 0.69 9.46
CA THR A 160 16.23 -0.35 9.14
C THR A 160 15.82 -1.19 7.93
N GLN A 161 14.54 -1.49 7.76
CA GLN A 161 14.00 -2.16 6.57
C GLN A 161 14.24 -1.33 5.29
N ALA A 162 13.94 -0.02 5.35
CA ALA A 162 14.16 0.86 4.21
C ALA A 162 15.64 1.02 3.87
N ILE A 163 16.49 1.24 4.88
CA ILE A 163 17.94 1.40 4.68
C ILE A 163 18.55 0.08 4.19
N GLY A 164 18.22 -1.05 4.82
CA GLY A 164 18.73 -2.36 4.42
C GLY A 164 18.29 -2.77 3.02
N GLY A 165 17.02 -2.56 2.69
CA GLY A 165 16.48 -2.83 1.36
C GLY A 165 17.09 -1.95 0.28
N ALA A 166 17.14 -0.63 0.50
CA ALA A 166 17.77 0.30 -0.43
C ALA A 166 19.27 0.04 -0.59
N GLY A 167 19.97 -0.23 0.52
CA GLY A 167 21.39 -0.56 0.51
C GLY A 167 21.70 -1.83 -0.29
N ALA A 168 20.89 -2.89 -0.13
CA ALA A 168 21.03 -4.11 -0.91
C ALA A 168 20.74 -3.87 -2.40
N GLN A 169 19.67 -3.13 -2.73
CA GLN A 169 19.35 -2.78 -4.11
C GLN A 169 20.46 -1.98 -4.77
N LEU A 170 21.01 -0.96 -4.10
CA LEU A 170 22.11 -0.15 -4.63
C LEU A 170 23.40 -0.95 -4.73
N GLY A 171 23.80 -1.65 -3.66
CA GLY A 171 25.06 -2.40 -3.61
C GLY A 171 25.11 -3.50 -4.65
N MET A 172 24.07 -4.33 -4.74
CA MET A 172 24.01 -5.38 -5.75
C MET A 172 23.82 -4.84 -7.18
N GLY A 173 23.14 -3.71 -7.34
CA GLY A 173 23.03 -3.02 -8.62
C GLY A 173 24.39 -2.52 -9.15
N TRP A 174 25.23 -1.96 -8.29
CA TRP A 174 26.60 -1.55 -8.66
C TRP A 174 27.49 -2.73 -9.00
N LEU A 175 27.24 -3.90 -8.41
CA LEU A 175 27.92 -5.14 -8.76
C LEU A 175 27.39 -5.78 -10.05
N GLY A 176 26.43 -5.18 -10.74
CA GLY A 176 25.83 -5.70 -11.97
C GLY A 176 24.91 -6.92 -11.76
N LEU A 177 24.47 -7.16 -10.53
CA LEU A 177 23.63 -8.32 -10.18
C LEU A 177 22.13 -7.98 -10.37
N ALA A 178 21.74 -7.72 -11.61
CA ALA A 178 20.34 -7.49 -11.98
C ALA A 178 19.69 -8.80 -12.48
N PRO A 179 18.39 -9.04 -12.17
CA PRO A 179 17.45 -8.30 -11.29
C PRO A 179 17.56 -8.71 -9.81
N SER A 180 18.49 -9.62 -9.43
CA SER A 180 18.58 -10.20 -8.08
C SER A 180 18.68 -9.15 -6.97
N GLY A 181 19.41 -8.05 -7.21
CA GLY A 181 19.54 -6.98 -6.23
C GLY A 181 18.20 -6.33 -5.86
N LEU A 182 17.30 -6.13 -6.85
CA LEU A 182 15.95 -5.61 -6.59
C LEU A 182 15.13 -6.59 -5.74
N LEU A 183 15.20 -7.89 -6.05
CA LEU A 183 14.41 -8.93 -5.39
C LEU A 183 14.89 -9.19 -3.95
N VAL A 184 16.21 -9.31 -3.76
CA VAL A 184 16.83 -9.47 -2.44
C VAL A 184 16.57 -8.24 -1.57
N GLY A 185 16.71 -7.04 -2.13
CA GLY A 185 16.40 -5.80 -1.43
C GLY A 185 14.91 -5.70 -1.04
N GLN A 186 14.01 -6.21 -1.88
CA GLN A 186 12.58 -6.29 -1.55
C GLN A 186 12.33 -7.29 -0.40
N ALA A 187 12.98 -8.46 -0.41
CA ALA A 187 12.89 -9.44 0.68
C ALA A 187 13.42 -8.87 2.01
N ILE A 188 14.58 -8.18 1.98
CA ILE A 188 15.15 -7.49 3.15
C ILE A 188 14.19 -6.41 3.65
N SER A 189 13.62 -5.58 2.76
CA SER A 189 12.64 -4.57 3.13
C SER A 189 11.41 -5.17 3.79
N SER A 190 11.03 -6.41 3.45
CA SER A 190 9.88 -7.09 4.05
C SER A 190 10.19 -7.66 5.43
N GLY A 191 11.45 -8.00 5.74
CA GLY A 191 11.78 -8.81 6.91
C GLY A 191 12.91 -8.33 7.82
N ALA A 192 13.68 -7.30 7.48
CA ALA A 192 14.84 -6.88 8.30
C ALA A 192 14.48 -6.50 9.75
N GLY A 193 13.22 -6.14 10.01
CA GLY A 193 12.72 -5.86 11.35
C GLY A 193 12.49 -7.09 12.24
N VAL A 194 12.44 -8.30 11.67
CA VAL A 194 12.19 -9.56 12.38
C VAL A 194 13.22 -9.80 13.48
N VAL A 195 14.50 -9.60 13.16
CA VAL A 195 15.60 -9.82 14.12
C VAL A 195 15.47 -8.89 15.32
N GLY A 196 15.22 -7.59 15.08
CA GLY A 196 15.12 -6.61 16.17
C GLY A 196 13.91 -6.83 17.09
N LEU A 197 12.73 -7.10 16.51
CA LEU A 197 11.51 -7.36 17.27
C LEU A 197 11.56 -8.74 17.94
N GLY A 198 12.01 -9.77 17.21
CA GLY A 198 12.10 -11.14 17.75
C GLY A 198 13.06 -11.24 18.94
N ARG A 199 14.27 -10.63 18.83
CA ARG A 199 15.20 -10.59 19.95
C ARG A 199 14.60 -9.93 21.19
N ARG A 200 13.85 -8.84 21.01
CA ARG A 200 13.20 -8.15 22.11
C ARG A 200 12.15 -9.03 22.80
N ILE A 201 11.31 -9.71 22.04
CA ILE A 201 10.28 -10.62 22.58
C ILE A 201 10.94 -11.74 23.38
N LEU A 202 11.98 -12.36 22.82
CA LEU A 202 12.70 -13.47 23.47
C LEU A 202 13.47 -13.05 24.73
N THR A 203 13.84 -11.77 24.86
CA THR A 203 14.62 -11.31 26.02
C THR A 203 13.78 -10.61 27.08
N VAL A 204 12.77 -9.83 26.68
CA VAL A 204 11.99 -8.97 27.59
C VAL A 204 10.63 -9.57 27.92
N ASP A 205 9.98 -10.18 26.92
CA ASP A 205 8.60 -10.69 27.04
C ASP A 205 8.56 -12.22 27.20
N ARG A 206 9.70 -12.85 27.54
CA ARG A 206 9.84 -14.31 27.61
C ARG A 206 8.80 -14.99 28.53
N ALA A 207 8.48 -14.38 29.64
CA ALA A 207 7.50 -14.93 30.59
C ALA A 207 6.09 -15.14 29.96
N ALA A 208 5.71 -14.31 29.00
CA ALA A 208 4.45 -14.51 28.29
C ALA A 208 4.48 -15.73 27.33
N LEU A 209 5.67 -16.16 26.91
CA LEU A 209 5.85 -17.31 26.03
C LEU A 209 5.79 -18.64 26.79
N ASP A 210 5.99 -18.64 28.10
CA ASP A 210 5.95 -19.84 28.93
C ASP A 210 4.51 -20.41 29.01
N ASP A 211 3.49 -19.59 28.79
CA ASP A 211 2.07 -19.96 28.73
C ASP A 211 1.62 -20.57 27.40
N VAL A 212 2.52 -20.68 26.42
CA VAL A 212 2.18 -21.22 25.10
C VAL A 212 1.97 -22.73 25.18
N SER A 213 0.74 -23.16 24.86
CA SER A 213 0.38 -24.56 24.88
C SER A 213 -0.55 -24.94 23.73
N PRO A 214 -0.49 -26.18 23.19
CA PRO A 214 -1.38 -26.62 22.11
C PRO A 214 -2.87 -26.52 22.47
N ALA A 215 -3.22 -26.72 23.75
CA ALA A 215 -4.59 -26.61 24.24
C ALA A 215 -5.11 -25.18 24.15
N ASN A 216 -4.32 -24.20 24.62
CA ASN A 216 -4.67 -22.77 24.52
C ASN A 216 -4.67 -22.29 23.07
N MET A 217 -3.72 -22.72 22.25
CA MET A 217 -3.72 -22.41 20.81
C MET A 217 -5.00 -22.89 20.14
N ARG A 218 -5.45 -24.13 20.41
CA ARG A 218 -6.70 -24.66 19.85
C ARG A 218 -7.92 -23.87 20.32
N ARG A 219 -8.00 -23.54 21.61
CA ARG A 219 -9.09 -22.72 22.19
C ARG A 219 -9.17 -21.36 21.48
N LEU A 220 -8.04 -20.65 21.39
CA LEU A 220 -7.98 -19.32 20.79
C LEU A 220 -8.23 -19.35 19.29
N PHE A 221 -7.79 -20.40 18.58
CA PHE A 221 -8.12 -20.57 17.18
C PHE A 221 -9.65 -20.63 16.93
N HIS A 222 -10.39 -21.32 17.81
CA HIS A 222 -11.85 -21.34 17.73
C HIS A 222 -12.49 -20.02 18.16
N GLU A 223 -11.95 -19.35 19.16
CA GLU A 223 -12.44 -18.06 19.64
C GLU A 223 -12.28 -16.96 18.60
N TYR A 224 -11.16 -16.97 17.88
CA TYR A 224 -10.82 -15.99 16.85
C TYR A 224 -11.03 -16.52 15.40
N ASP A 225 -11.87 -17.52 15.20
CA ASP A 225 -12.09 -18.19 13.91
C ASP A 225 -12.61 -17.27 12.80
N ARG A 226 -13.20 -16.14 13.16
CA ARG A 226 -13.69 -15.12 12.22
C ARG A 226 -12.54 -14.50 11.39
N PHE A 227 -11.33 -14.44 11.90
CA PHE A 227 -10.19 -13.89 11.19
C PHE A 227 -9.77 -14.79 10.02
N PRO A 228 -9.48 -16.08 10.21
CA PRO A 228 -9.24 -17.01 9.11
C PRO A 228 -10.40 -17.09 8.11
N LYS A 229 -11.64 -17.15 8.61
CA LYS A 229 -12.83 -17.40 7.78
C LYS A 229 -13.29 -16.19 6.94
N TYR A 230 -13.15 -14.97 7.46
CA TYR A 230 -13.71 -13.78 6.80
C TYR A 230 -12.64 -12.74 6.48
N SER A 231 -11.81 -12.35 7.47
CA SER A 231 -10.82 -11.28 7.28
C SER A 231 -9.73 -11.66 6.29
N THR A 232 -9.35 -12.93 6.22
CA THR A 232 -8.36 -13.41 5.24
C THR A 232 -8.88 -13.30 3.81
N PHE A 233 -10.13 -13.72 3.56
CA PHE A 233 -10.72 -13.61 2.22
C PHE A 233 -10.94 -12.17 1.80
N GLU A 234 -11.41 -11.31 2.70
CA GLU A 234 -11.55 -9.87 2.44
C GLU A 234 -10.19 -9.25 2.07
N ALA A 235 -9.16 -9.53 2.86
CA ALA A 235 -7.83 -9.00 2.61
C ALA A 235 -7.22 -9.53 1.31
N LEU A 236 -7.44 -10.81 0.97
CA LEU A 236 -7.05 -11.40 -0.31
C LEU A 236 -7.77 -10.72 -1.48
N ALA A 237 -9.08 -10.49 -1.38
CA ALA A 237 -9.85 -9.81 -2.41
C ALA A 237 -9.37 -8.36 -2.61
N ASN A 238 -9.12 -7.64 -1.52
CA ASN A 238 -8.62 -6.27 -1.58
C ASN A 238 -7.20 -6.21 -2.19
N THR A 239 -6.28 -7.05 -1.69
CA THR A 239 -4.90 -7.09 -2.19
C THR A 239 -4.86 -7.62 -3.62
N GLY A 240 -5.64 -8.64 -3.93
CA GLY A 240 -5.81 -9.18 -5.28
C GLY A 240 -6.29 -8.12 -6.26
N GLY A 241 -7.24 -7.26 -5.86
CA GLY A 241 -7.73 -6.15 -6.68
C GLY A 241 -6.67 -5.12 -7.07
N ILE A 242 -5.55 -5.09 -6.35
CA ILE A 242 -4.41 -4.20 -6.65
C ILE A 242 -3.30 -4.96 -7.37
N GLN A 243 -2.99 -6.17 -6.94
CA GLN A 243 -1.80 -6.90 -7.38
C GLN A 243 -2.03 -7.80 -8.60
N LEU A 244 -3.22 -8.42 -8.73
CA LEU A 244 -3.54 -9.26 -9.90
C LEU A 244 -3.47 -8.49 -11.23
N PRO A 245 -3.99 -7.25 -11.33
CA PRO A 245 -3.81 -6.44 -12.52
C PRO A 245 -2.34 -6.28 -12.95
N VAL A 246 -1.43 -6.08 -12.00
CA VAL A 246 0.00 -5.92 -12.29
C VAL A 246 0.58 -7.22 -12.85
N ILE A 247 0.21 -8.37 -12.27
CA ILE A 247 0.63 -9.69 -12.76
C ILE A 247 0.09 -9.95 -14.17
N LEU A 248 -1.21 -9.64 -14.41
CA LEU A 248 -1.83 -9.81 -15.71
C LEU A 248 -1.19 -8.92 -16.78
N ILE A 249 -0.89 -7.66 -16.46
CA ILE A 249 -0.19 -6.76 -17.36
C ILE A 249 1.22 -7.29 -17.65
N ALA A 250 1.93 -7.78 -16.64
CA ALA A 250 3.25 -8.38 -16.84
C ALA A 250 3.22 -9.62 -17.73
N ALA A 251 2.12 -10.39 -17.69
CA ALA A 251 1.95 -11.60 -18.49
C ALA A 251 1.44 -11.34 -19.91
N LEU A 252 0.62 -10.32 -20.12
CA LEU A 252 -0.14 -10.13 -21.36
C LEU A 252 0.36 -8.94 -22.19
N ALA A 253 1.04 -7.96 -21.57
CA ALA A 253 1.52 -6.77 -22.28
C ALA A 253 2.80 -7.07 -23.07
N LEU A 254 2.97 -6.31 -24.15
CA LEU A 254 4.20 -6.29 -24.90
C LEU A 254 5.25 -5.43 -24.18
N GLY A 255 6.41 -6.02 -23.86
CA GLY A 255 7.50 -5.30 -23.20
C GLY A 255 7.34 -5.15 -21.67
N PRO A 256 8.12 -4.24 -21.04
CA PRO A 256 8.22 -4.12 -19.58
C PRO A 256 7.15 -3.21 -18.95
N GLU A 257 5.90 -3.29 -19.42
CA GLU A 257 4.80 -2.41 -18.96
C GLU A 257 4.59 -2.46 -17.44
N ALA A 258 4.68 -3.66 -16.81
CA ALA A 258 4.57 -3.79 -15.37
C ALA A 258 5.69 -3.06 -14.62
N GLY A 259 6.89 -2.99 -15.19
CA GLY A 259 8.02 -2.23 -14.64
C GLY A 259 7.76 -0.72 -14.68
N PHE A 260 7.25 -0.22 -15.79
CA PHE A 260 6.84 1.19 -15.91
C PHE A 260 5.72 1.55 -14.95
N LEU A 261 4.69 0.71 -14.85
CA LEU A 261 3.60 0.86 -13.88
C LEU A 261 4.13 0.90 -12.44
N MET A 262 5.02 -0.04 -12.09
CA MET A 262 5.57 -0.12 -10.75
C MET A 262 6.32 1.15 -10.36
N LEU A 263 7.16 1.70 -11.24
CA LEU A 263 7.87 2.95 -10.98
C LEU A 263 6.89 4.11 -10.82
N GLY A 264 5.93 4.27 -11.74
CA GLY A 264 4.93 5.34 -11.69
C GLY A 264 4.09 5.28 -10.42
N MET A 265 3.60 4.10 -10.05
CA MET A 265 2.82 3.91 -8.83
C MET A 265 3.64 4.21 -7.57
N ARG A 266 4.89 3.76 -7.48
CA ARG A 266 5.76 4.04 -6.32
C ARG A 266 5.96 5.54 -6.09
N VAL A 267 6.17 6.31 -7.15
CA VAL A 267 6.39 7.77 -7.04
C VAL A 267 5.14 8.47 -6.51
N ILE A 268 3.95 8.13 -7.05
CA ILE A 268 2.72 8.84 -6.68
C ILE A 268 2.13 8.36 -5.35
N GLN A 269 2.28 7.07 -5.02
CA GLN A 269 1.67 6.53 -3.79
C GLN A 269 2.22 7.15 -2.50
N VAL A 270 3.46 7.63 -2.49
CA VAL A 270 4.05 8.22 -1.27
C VAL A 270 3.30 9.47 -0.82
N PRO A 271 3.16 10.54 -1.64
CA PRO A 271 2.38 11.70 -1.22
C PRO A 271 0.89 11.35 -0.98
N MET A 272 0.32 10.43 -1.78
CA MET A 272 -1.05 9.97 -1.62
C MET A 272 -1.28 9.30 -0.25
N ASN A 273 -0.38 8.42 0.18
CA ASN A 273 -0.49 7.75 1.48
C ASN A 273 -0.32 8.72 2.65
N LEU A 274 0.58 9.69 2.55
CA LEU A 274 0.80 10.69 3.60
C LEU A 274 -0.44 11.55 3.81
N ILE A 275 -1.00 12.11 2.73
CA ILE A 275 -2.18 12.97 2.79
C ILE A 275 -3.42 12.13 3.16
N GLY A 276 -3.61 11.00 2.48
CA GLY A 276 -4.77 10.13 2.67
C GLY A 276 -4.91 9.60 4.09
N ASN A 277 -3.81 9.11 4.67
CA ASN A 277 -3.81 8.59 6.05
C ASN A 277 -4.08 9.69 7.08
N ALA A 278 -3.48 10.87 6.92
CA ALA A 278 -3.71 11.99 7.83
C ALA A 278 -5.18 12.43 7.83
N VAL A 279 -5.76 12.58 6.63
CA VAL A 279 -7.16 13.00 6.47
C VAL A 279 -8.12 11.89 6.95
N SER A 280 -7.84 10.63 6.65
CA SER A 280 -8.66 9.50 7.11
C SER A 280 -8.74 9.41 8.63
N GLN A 281 -7.63 9.68 9.34
CA GLN A 281 -7.62 9.69 10.81
C GLN A 281 -8.46 10.83 11.37
N VAL A 282 -8.36 12.03 10.80
CA VAL A 282 -9.19 13.18 11.20
C VAL A 282 -10.66 12.88 10.92
N TYR A 283 -10.97 12.30 9.75
CA TYR A 283 -12.34 11.95 9.39
C TYR A 283 -12.92 10.90 10.36
N LEU A 284 -12.18 9.83 10.66
CA LEU A 284 -12.62 8.78 11.58
C LEU A 284 -12.87 9.31 13.00
N ALA A 285 -12.05 10.26 13.46
CA ALA A 285 -12.18 10.83 14.80
C ALA A 285 -13.46 11.68 14.97
N HIS A 286 -13.88 12.41 13.93
CA HIS A 286 -14.99 13.40 14.04
C HIS A 286 -16.28 12.92 13.38
N ALA A 287 -16.21 12.09 12.33
CA ALA A 287 -17.40 11.67 11.57
C ALA A 287 -18.52 11.03 12.42
N PRO A 288 -18.25 10.23 13.48
CA PRO A 288 -19.32 9.68 14.32
C PRO A 288 -20.08 10.76 15.10
N GLU A 289 -19.42 11.82 15.56
CA GLU A 289 -20.04 12.96 16.26
C GLU A 289 -20.88 13.78 15.28
N GLU A 290 -20.32 14.11 14.12
CA GLU A 290 -20.97 14.84 13.05
C GLU A 290 -22.19 14.09 12.48
N TYR A 291 -22.12 12.76 12.44
CA TYR A 291 -23.25 11.91 12.06
C TYR A 291 -24.41 12.01 13.06
N ARG A 292 -24.11 11.97 14.37
CA ARG A 292 -25.12 12.13 15.43
C ARG A 292 -25.72 13.53 15.46
N ALA A 293 -24.91 14.54 15.13
CA ALA A 293 -25.33 15.93 15.05
C ALA A 293 -26.10 16.27 13.74
N GLY A 294 -26.18 15.33 12.78
CA GLY A 294 -26.83 15.58 11.48
C GLY A 294 -26.03 16.51 10.54
N THR A 295 -24.77 16.76 10.84
CA THR A 295 -23.88 17.69 10.12
C THR A 295 -22.81 17.01 9.28
N LEU A 296 -22.83 15.67 9.20
CA LEU A 296 -21.83 14.85 8.49
C LEU A 296 -21.62 15.30 7.03
N GLY A 297 -22.68 15.69 6.30
CA GLY A 297 -22.58 16.16 4.93
C GLY A 297 -21.72 17.43 4.81
N LYS A 298 -21.97 18.43 5.68
CA LYS A 298 -21.19 19.67 5.70
C LYS A 298 -19.72 19.43 6.08
N PHE A 299 -19.49 18.60 7.10
CA PHE A 299 -18.15 18.20 7.51
C PHE A 299 -17.40 17.53 6.37
N THR A 300 -18.03 16.54 5.71
CA THR A 300 -17.46 15.83 4.58
C THR A 300 -17.16 16.78 3.41
N ALA A 301 -18.07 17.70 3.08
CA ALA A 301 -17.83 18.71 2.05
C ALA A 301 -16.62 19.60 2.39
N GLY A 302 -16.44 19.97 3.67
CA GLY A 302 -15.27 20.71 4.14
C GLY A 302 -13.95 19.95 3.92
N ILE A 303 -13.92 18.68 4.26
CA ILE A 303 -12.75 17.79 4.04
C ILE A 303 -12.44 17.67 2.54
N LEU A 304 -13.45 17.38 1.71
CA LEU A 304 -13.29 17.30 0.26
C LEU A 304 -12.82 18.62 -0.36
N GLY A 305 -13.32 19.75 0.12
CA GLY A 305 -12.86 21.08 -0.28
C GLY A 305 -11.39 21.32 0.07
N GLY A 306 -10.94 20.87 1.23
CA GLY A 306 -9.53 20.88 1.63
C GLY A 306 -8.66 20.04 0.69
N LEU A 307 -9.05 18.78 0.43
CA LEU A 307 -8.33 17.87 -0.49
C LEU A 307 -8.28 18.42 -1.91
N MET A 308 -9.35 19.03 -2.39
CA MET A 308 -9.39 19.63 -3.71
C MET A 308 -8.39 20.77 -3.86
N LYS A 309 -8.28 21.64 -2.84
CA LYS A 309 -7.36 22.79 -2.84
C LYS A 309 -5.90 22.36 -2.70
N THR A 310 -5.61 21.32 -1.90
CA THR A 310 -4.24 20.97 -1.52
C THR A 310 -3.68 19.80 -2.32
N GLY A 311 -4.50 18.87 -2.81
CA GLY A 311 -4.04 17.61 -3.40
C GLY A 311 -4.32 17.47 -4.89
N VAL A 312 -5.48 17.92 -5.39
CA VAL A 312 -5.87 17.73 -6.79
C VAL A 312 -4.95 18.51 -7.74
N GLY A 313 -4.67 19.77 -7.42
CA GLY A 313 -3.79 20.62 -8.24
C GLY A 313 -2.39 20.02 -8.44
N PRO A 314 -1.65 19.69 -7.38
CA PRO A 314 -0.35 19.03 -7.49
C PRO A 314 -0.35 17.72 -8.28
N LEU A 315 -1.41 16.90 -8.18
CA LEU A 315 -1.53 15.67 -8.97
C LEU A 315 -1.70 15.97 -10.47
N LEU A 316 -2.51 16.95 -10.82
CA LEU A 316 -2.67 17.37 -12.22
C LEU A 316 -1.38 18.01 -12.78
N PHE A 317 -0.69 18.80 -11.98
CA PHE A 317 0.65 19.31 -12.32
C PHE A 317 1.60 18.13 -12.62
N ALA A 318 1.67 17.15 -11.70
CA ALA A 318 2.51 15.97 -11.87
C ALA A 318 2.15 15.23 -13.17
N ALA A 319 0.86 15.06 -13.51
CA ALA A 319 0.43 14.43 -14.75
C ALA A 319 0.96 15.12 -16.01
N LEU A 320 0.90 16.47 -16.03
CA LEU A 320 1.31 17.26 -17.18
C LEU A 320 2.83 17.21 -17.42
N VAL A 321 3.58 17.13 -16.33
CA VAL A 321 5.06 17.19 -16.36
C VAL A 321 5.69 15.79 -16.37
N ALA A 322 4.94 14.75 -15.93
CA ALA A 322 5.48 13.41 -15.69
C ALA A 322 6.24 12.80 -16.89
N PRO A 323 5.79 12.86 -18.15
CA PRO A 323 6.54 12.24 -19.24
C PRO A 323 7.96 12.79 -19.38
N GLN A 324 8.12 14.11 -19.34
CA GLN A 324 9.43 14.78 -19.43
C GLN A 324 10.22 14.65 -18.13
N ALA A 325 9.57 14.83 -16.99
CA ALA A 325 10.23 14.70 -15.70
C ALA A 325 10.77 13.28 -15.45
N PHE A 326 10.06 12.25 -15.89
CA PHE A 326 10.54 10.87 -15.76
C PHE A 326 11.73 10.60 -16.69
N ALA A 327 11.72 11.11 -17.92
CA ALA A 327 12.86 11.03 -18.81
C ALA A 327 14.10 11.71 -18.22
N LEU A 328 13.94 12.92 -17.65
CA LEU A 328 15.03 13.71 -17.06
C LEU A 328 15.57 13.06 -15.76
N ILE A 329 14.68 12.69 -14.83
CA ILE A 329 15.07 12.22 -13.49
C ILE A 329 15.53 10.76 -13.54
N PHE A 330 14.79 9.90 -14.21
CA PHE A 330 15.00 8.44 -14.23
C PHE A 330 15.73 7.94 -15.49
N GLY A 331 15.83 8.77 -16.52
CA GLY A 331 16.43 8.48 -17.83
C GLY A 331 15.36 8.25 -18.92
N GLU A 332 15.74 8.46 -20.18
CA GLU A 332 14.81 8.44 -21.32
C GLU A 332 14.02 7.13 -21.46
N LYS A 333 14.67 5.99 -21.15
CA LYS A 333 14.01 4.67 -21.15
C LYS A 333 12.80 4.56 -20.21
N TRP A 334 12.64 5.52 -19.29
CA TRP A 334 11.55 5.57 -18.31
C TRP A 334 10.44 6.59 -18.66
N GLN A 335 10.55 7.25 -19.80
CA GLN A 335 9.53 8.20 -20.26
C GLN A 335 8.12 7.58 -20.30
N ARG A 336 8.03 6.30 -20.72
CA ARG A 336 6.77 5.52 -20.73
C ARG A 336 6.12 5.46 -19.34
N ALA A 337 6.91 5.31 -18.27
CA ALA A 337 6.38 5.34 -16.89
C ALA A 337 5.73 6.70 -16.58
N GLY A 338 6.31 7.80 -17.04
CA GLY A 338 5.70 9.13 -16.93
C GLY A 338 4.40 9.28 -17.71
N VAL A 339 4.31 8.69 -18.91
CA VAL A 339 3.06 8.63 -19.67
C VAL A 339 1.98 7.86 -18.91
N LEU A 340 2.33 6.72 -18.31
CA LEU A 340 1.39 5.95 -17.48
C LEU A 340 0.95 6.70 -16.23
N VAL A 341 1.83 7.50 -15.62
CA VAL A 341 1.47 8.40 -14.52
C VAL A 341 0.40 9.40 -14.96
N ALA A 342 0.54 9.99 -16.15
CA ALA A 342 -0.48 10.90 -16.67
C ALA A 342 -1.82 10.19 -16.87
N TRP A 343 -1.84 8.97 -17.43
CA TRP A 343 -3.05 8.16 -17.58
C TRP A 343 -3.67 7.73 -16.24
N MET A 344 -2.85 7.46 -15.21
CA MET A 344 -3.32 7.08 -13.88
C MET A 344 -3.79 8.28 -13.03
N THR A 345 -3.50 9.51 -13.42
CA THR A 345 -3.84 10.69 -12.63
C THR A 345 -5.35 10.86 -12.36
N PRO A 346 -6.28 10.65 -13.30
CA PRO A 346 -7.72 10.67 -13.01
C PRO A 346 -8.09 9.66 -11.90
N TRP A 347 -7.49 8.47 -11.93
CA TRP A 347 -7.65 7.49 -10.87
C TRP A 347 -7.14 8.02 -9.52
N PHE A 348 -5.91 8.53 -9.46
CA PHE A 348 -5.33 9.02 -8.20
C PHE A 348 -6.08 10.23 -7.63
N VAL A 349 -6.59 11.12 -8.49
CA VAL A 349 -7.46 12.22 -8.06
C VAL A 349 -8.75 11.67 -7.43
N ALA A 350 -9.43 10.76 -8.12
CA ALA A 350 -10.65 10.14 -7.60
C ALA A 350 -10.38 9.34 -6.31
N GLN A 351 -9.25 8.66 -6.21
CA GLN A 351 -8.82 7.93 -5.01
C GLN A 351 -8.53 8.89 -3.85
N LEU A 352 -7.82 9.99 -4.09
CA LEU A 352 -7.55 11.00 -3.07
C LEU A 352 -8.85 11.59 -2.50
N MET A 353 -9.83 11.83 -3.35
CA MET A 353 -11.11 12.38 -2.95
C MET A 353 -12.02 11.35 -2.26
N SER A 354 -11.91 10.06 -2.59
CA SER A 354 -12.81 9.01 -2.07
C SER A 354 -12.25 8.27 -0.86
N SER A 355 -10.96 7.89 -0.86
CA SER A 355 -10.39 6.99 0.15
C SER A 355 -10.48 7.53 1.58
N PRO A 356 -10.17 8.81 1.89
CA PRO A 356 -10.30 9.33 3.24
C PRO A 356 -11.74 9.34 3.76
N VAL A 357 -12.71 9.52 2.87
CA VAL A 357 -14.14 9.57 3.19
C VAL A 357 -14.76 8.17 3.29
N SER A 358 -14.08 7.13 2.82
CA SER A 358 -14.56 5.74 2.85
C SER A 358 -14.97 5.27 4.25
N MET A 359 -14.41 5.89 5.31
CA MET A 359 -14.80 5.65 6.70
C MET A 359 -16.28 5.88 6.98
N VAL A 360 -17.01 6.64 6.14
CA VAL A 360 -18.47 6.79 6.21
C VAL A 360 -19.20 5.44 6.17
N MET A 361 -18.64 4.46 5.47
CA MET A 361 -19.19 3.09 5.41
C MET A 361 -19.23 2.43 6.79
N HIS A 362 -18.19 2.65 7.59
CA HIS A 362 -18.11 2.16 8.97
C HIS A 362 -19.05 2.94 9.91
N VAL A 363 -19.08 4.26 9.79
CA VAL A 363 -19.97 5.12 10.59
C VAL A 363 -21.44 4.79 10.35
N ARG A 364 -21.80 4.40 9.12
CA ARG A 364 -23.17 3.99 8.74
C ARG A 364 -23.45 2.50 8.81
N ASN A 365 -22.54 1.69 9.38
CA ASN A 365 -22.67 0.23 9.49
C ASN A 365 -22.93 -0.47 8.14
N ARG A 366 -22.29 -0.01 7.05
CA ARG A 366 -22.44 -0.53 5.68
C ARG A 366 -21.26 -1.43 5.25
N GLN A 367 -20.71 -2.25 6.16
CA GLN A 367 -19.52 -3.11 5.90
C GLN A 367 -19.77 -4.09 4.72
N ARG A 368 -20.99 -4.66 4.61
CA ARG A 368 -21.34 -5.49 3.45
C ARG A 368 -21.23 -4.75 2.12
N GLY A 369 -21.67 -3.48 2.11
CA GLY A 369 -21.52 -2.62 0.93
C GLY A 369 -20.07 -2.38 0.56
N MET A 370 -19.18 -2.20 1.56
CA MET A 370 -17.73 -2.06 1.33
C MET A 370 -17.14 -3.32 0.71
N MET A 371 -17.51 -4.49 1.21
CA MET A 371 -17.07 -5.78 0.64
C MET A 371 -17.53 -5.94 -0.82
N ILE A 372 -18.78 -5.63 -1.12
CA ILE A 372 -19.33 -5.70 -2.49
C ILE A 372 -18.55 -4.74 -3.42
N LEU A 373 -18.28 -3.50 -2.97
CA LEU A 373 -17.48 -2.55 -3.74
C LEU A 373 -16.06 -3.07 -3.99
N THR A 374 -15.42 -3.68 -3.00
CA THR A 374 -14.07 -4.25 -3.15
C THR A 374 -14.05 -5.35 -4.20
N ILE A 375 -15.02 -6.28 -4.16
CA ILE A 375 -15.15 -7.35 -5.15
C ILE A 375 -15.47 -6.79 -6.53
N ALA A 376 -16.41 -5.85 -6.64
CA ALA A 376 -16.75 -5.19 -7.90
C ALA A 376 -15.53 -4.46 -8.50
N GLY A 377 -14.70 -3.82 -7.66
CA GLY A 377 -13.45 -3.18 -8.10
C GLY A 377 -12.41 -4.17 -8.62
N LEU A 378 -12.30 -5.35 -8.00
CA LEU A 378 -11.46 -6.45 -8.48
C LEU A 378 -11.97 -6.92 -9.87
N CYS A 379 -13.26 -7.26 -9.96
CA CYS A 379 -13.86 -7.75 -11.20
C CYS A 379 -13.74 -6.73 -12.34
N LEU A 380 -13.98 -5.44 -12.06
CA LEU A 380 -13.85 -4.37 -13.03
C LEU A 380 -12.42 -4.27 -13.60
N ARG A 381 -11.41 -4.27 -12.73
CA ARG A 381 -10.01 -4.13 -13.16
C ARG A 381 -9.51 -5.35 -13.92
N VAL A 382 -9.77 -6.54 -13.41
CA VAL A 382 -9.39 -7.80 -14.07
C VAL A 382 -10.14 -7.96 -15.39
N GLY A 383 -11.45 -7.67 -15.39
CA GLY A 383 -12.27 -7.73 -16.61
C GLY A 383 -11.85 -6.71 -17.67
N ALA A 384 -11.50 -5.48 -17.26
CA ALA A 384 -10.99 -4.45 -18.17
C ALA A 384 -9.66 -4.88 -18.83
N ILE A 385 -8.73 -5.47 -18.06
CA ILE A 385 -7.47 -5.98 -18.60
C ILE A 385 -7.72 -7.17 -19.53
N GLY A 386 -8.62 -8.11 -19.17
CA GLY A 386 -8.99 -9.24 -20.00
C GLY A 386 -9.62 -8.80 -21.34
N ALA A 387 -10.53 -7.84 -21.29
CA ALA A 387 -11.12 -7.25 -22.49
C ALA A 387 -10.07 -6.50 -23.33
N ALA A 388 -9.18 -5.74 -22.68
CA ALA A 388 -8.09 -5.04 -23.39
C ALA A 388 -7.10 -6.02 -24.05
N ALA A 389 -6.80 -7.14 -23.40
CA ALA A 389 -5.93 -8.18 -23.99
C ALA A 389 -6.51 -8.75 -25.30
N ALA A 390 -7.83 -8.85 -25.39
CA ALA A 390 -8.51 -9.35 -26.59
C ALA A 390 -8.69 -8.29 -27.68
N LEU A 391 -8.97 -7.02 -27.31
CA LEU A 391 -9.39 -5.96 -28.21
C LEU A 391 -8.32 -4.92 -28.49
N LEU A 392 -7.48 -4.60 -27.50
CA LEU A 392 -6.50 -3.50 -27.50
C LEU A 392 -5.20 -3.89 -26.80
N PRO A 393 -4.47 -4.92 -27.27
CA PRO A 393 -3.32 -5.49 -26.55
C PRO A 393 -2.18 -4.50 -26.28
N ALA A 394 -2.09 -3.41 -27.05
CA ALA A 394 -1.10 -2.36 -26.86
C ALA A 394 -1.43 -1.39 -25.70
N HIS A 395 -2.65 -1.42 -25.14
CA HIS A 395 -3.16 -0.44 -24.18
C HIS A 395 -3.62 -1.04 -22.84
N LEU A 396 -3.04 -2.18 -22.41
CA LEU A 396 -3.44 -2.83 -21.17
C LEU A 396 -3.25 -1.95 -19.94
N SER A 397 -2.14 -1.22 -19.88
CA SER A 397 -1.82 -0.34 -18.76
C SER A 397 -2.74 0.87 -18.68
N GLU A 398 -3.10 1.44 -19.84
CA GLU A 398 -4.06 2.55 -19.96
C GLU A 398 -5.48 2.08 -19.55
N MET A 399 -5.90 0.90 -20.00
CA MET A 399 -7.20 0.34 -19.61
C MET A 399 -7.28 0.02 -18.11
N TYR A 400 -6.17 -0.42 -17.51
CA TYR A 400 -6.07 -0.54 -16.07
C TYR A 400 -6.23 0.82 -15.37
N ALA A 401 -5.58 1.86 -15.87
CA ALA A 401 -5.71 3.22 -15.35
C ALA A 401 -7.16 3.75 -15.44
N VAL A 402 -7.80 3.55 -16.60
CA VAL A 402 -9.21 3.95 -16.84
C VAL A 402 -10.14 3.18 -15.90
N SER A 403 -9.98 1.85 -15.77
CA SER A 403 -10.82 1.05 -14.86
C SER A 403 -10.66 1.47 -13.40
N GLY A 404 -9.43 1.84 -12.99
CA GLY A 404 -9.17 2.43 -11.69
C GLY A 404 -9.88 3.77 -11.48
N ALA A 405 -9.85 4.64 -12.49
CA ALA A 405 -10.54 5.93 -12.45
C ALA A 405 -12.06 5.76 -12.34
N VAL A 406 -12.65 4.87 -13.14
CA VAL A 406 -14.10 4.55 -13.08
C VAL A 406 -14.48 4.02 -11.70
N PHE A 407 -13.69 3.09 -11.15
CA PHE A 407 -13.96 2.52 -9.83
C PHE A 407 -13.92 3.58 -8.72
N TYR A 408 -12.84 4.36 -8.63
CA TYR A 408 -12.72 5.36 -7.55
C TYR A 408 -13.66 6.54 -7.73
N LEU A 409 -14.04 6.88 -8.97
CA LEU A 409 -15.08 7.87 -9.23
C LEU A 409 -16.44 7.38 -8.73
N ALA A 410 -16.79 6.11 -8.99
CA ALA A 410 -17.98 5.49 -8.43
C ALA A 410 -17.95 5.49 -6.89
N CYS A 411 -16.83 5.11 -6.28
CA CYS A 411 -16.61 5.17 -4.83
C CYS A 411 -16.82 6.59 -4.29
N PHE A 412 -16.28 7.61 -4.96
CA PHE A 412 -16.45 9.01 -4.58
C PHE A 412 -17.92 9.40 -4.50
N PHE A 413 -18.72 9.09 -5.52
CA PHE A 413 -20.15 9.41 -5.50
C PHE A 413 -20.91 8.60 -4.45
N ILE A 414 -20.60 7.30 -4.30
CA ILE A 414 -21.24 6.45 -3.29
C ILE A 414 -20.95 6.98 -1.88
N PHE A 415 -19.69 7.25 -1.55
CA PHE A 415 -19.32 7.72 -0.21
C PHE A 415 -19.84 9.13 0.08
N SER A 416 -19.79 10.03 -0.91
CA SER A 416 -20.32 11.38 -0.78
C SER A 416 -21.85 11.39 -0.57
N ASN A 417 -22.57 10.56 -1.32
CA ASN A 417 -24.02 10.39 -1.15
C ASN A 417 -24.36 9.78 0.23
N LEU A 418 -23.62 8.77 0.66
CA LEU A 418 -23.77 8.20 2.01
C LEU A 418 -23.43 9.21 3.10
N ALA A 419 -22.53 10.13 2.88
CA ALA A 419 -22.24 11.22 3.81
C ALA A 419 -23.35 12.29 3.83
N GLY A 420 -24.24 12.29 2.84
CA GLY A 420 -25.37 13.24 2.73
C GLY A 420 -25.04 14.52 1.98
N LEU A 421 -24.05 14.48 1.07
CA LEU A 421 -23.77 15.61 0.18
C LEU A 421 -24.92 15.81 -0.82
N ARG A 422 -25.28 17.08 -1.04
CA ARG A 422 -26.29 17.52 -1.99
C ARG A 422 -25.62 18.05 -3.28
N LEU A 423 -26.36 18.15 -4.35
CA LEU A 423 -25.84 18.66 -5.62
C LEU A 423 -25.21 20.06 -5.49
N GLN A 424 -25.74 20.88 -4.60
CA GLN A 424 -25.19 22.20 -4.28
C GLN A 424 -23.78 22.14 -3.69
N ASP A 425 -23.50 21.13 -2.86
CA ASP A 425 -22.18 20.95 -2.23
C ASP A 425 -21.11 20.65 -3.27
N TYR A 426 -21.42 19.83 -4.29
CA TYR A 426 -20.49 19.56 -5.40
C TYR A 426 -20.17 20.82 -6.22
N ARG A 427 -21.17 21.68 -6.46
CA ARG A 427 -20.96 22.96 -7.15
C ARG A 427 -20.06 23.89 -6.35
N LEU A 428 -20.26 23.95 -5.02
CA LEU A 428 -19.42 24.73 -4.12
C LEU A 428 -17.99 24.18 -4.05
N LEU A 429 -17.82 22.87 -4.00
CA LEU A 429 -16.52 22.20 -4.05
C LEU A 429 -15.76 22.61 -5.32
N LEU A 430 -16.37 22.44 -6.49
CA LEU A 430 -15.76 22.81 -7.78
C LEU A 430 -15.40 24.29 -7.82
N LYS A 431 -16.32 25.18 -7.44
CA LYS A 431 -16.08 26.63 -7.45
C LYS A 431 -14.95 27.03 -6.49
N SER A 432 -14.89 26.44 -5.28
CA SER A 432 -13.89 26.80 -4.27
C SER A 432 -12.49 26.29 -4.60
N GLY A 433 -12.37 25.17 -5.33
CA GLY A 433 -11.09 24.56 -5.73
C GLY A 433 -10.58 25.04 -7.08
N PHE A 434 -11.45 25.59 -7.94
CA PHE A 434 -11.14 25.87 -9.34
C PHE A 434 -9.87 26.73 -9.52
N ASN A 435 -9.77 27.85 -8.81
CA ASN A 435 -8.62 28.75 -8.96
C ASN A 435 -7.30 28.08 -8.55
N PHE A 436 -7.32 27.25 -7.50
CA PHE A 436 -6.13 26.50 -7.06
C PHE A 436 -5.74 25.46 -8.10
N VAL A 437 -6.70 24.69 -8.62
CA VAL A 437 -6.48 23.70 -9.65
C VAL A 437 -5.99 24.34 -10.95
N ALA A 438 -6.63 25.43 -11.38
CA ALA A 438 -6.25 26.17 -12.59
C ALA A 438 -4.81 26.71 -12.50
N LEU A 439 -4.40 27.24 -11.33
CA LEU A 439 -3.04 27.70 -11.09
C LEU A 439 -2.01 26.58 -11.30
N TRP A 440 -2.26 25.40 -10.71
CA TRP A 440 -1.35 24.25 -10.84
C TRP A 440 -1.30 23.71 -12.29
N VAL A 441 -2.44 23.70 -12.98
CA VAL A 441 -2.52 23.28 -14.38
C VAL A 441 -1.73 24.26 -15.26
N LEU A 442 -1.91 25.57 -15.08
CA LEU A 442 -1.15 26.60 -15.81
C LEU A 442 0.36 26.47 -15.54
N LEU A 443 0.74 26.29 -14.28
CA LEU A 443 2.13 26.05 -13.91
C LEU A 443 2.68 24.78 -14.58
N GLY A 444 1.90 23.71 -14.60
CA GLY A 444 2.28 22.45 -15.27
C GLY A 444 2.48 22.62 -16.77
N LEU A 445 1.60 23.36 -17.44
CA LEU A 445 1.73 23.65 -18.87
C LEU A 445 2.98 24.50 -19.16
N LEU A 446 3.27 25.49 -18.33
CA LEU A 446 4.48 26.33 -18.46
C LEU A 446 5.74 25.49 -18.27
N VAL A 447 5.80 24.66 -17.23
CA VAL A 447 6.96 23.79 -16.96
C VAL A 447 7.12 22.75 -18.09
N ARG A 448 6.03 22.14 -18.55
CA ARG A 448 6.06 21.22 -19.68
C ARG A 448 6.60 21.87 -20.94
N TYR A 449 6.18 23.10 -21.23
CA TYR A 449 6.67 23.88 -22.37
C TYR A 449 8.17 24.19 -22.22
N ALA A 450 8.61 24.60 -21.04
CA ALA A 450 10.02 24.85 -20.77
C ALA A 450 10.85 23.57 -20.95
N LEU A 451 10.45 22.45 -20.33
CA LEU A 451 11.17 21.17 -20.47
C LEU A 451 11.19 20.65 -21.90
N GLY A 452 10.13 20.87 -22.70
CA GLY A 452 10.12 20.50 -24.13
C GLY A 452 11.05 21.32 -25.04
N ARG A 453 11.61 22.41 -24.53
CA ARG A 453 12.65 23.18 -25.25
C ARG A 453 14.07 22.68 -24.95
N PHE A 454 14.25 21.93 -23.88
CA PHE A 454 15.54 21.38 -23.44
C PHE A 454 15.70 19.88 -23.73
N ALA A 455 14.63 19.21 -24.18
CA ALA A 455 14.61 17.83 -24.69
C ALA A 455 14.62 17.84 -26.22
#